data_058116556d5a6f6b624cd7faf2381311
#
_entry.id   058116556d5a6f6b624cd7faf2381311
#
_cell.length_a   1.000
_cell.length_b   1.000
_cell.length_c   1.000
_cell.angle_alpha   90.00
_cell.angle_beta   90.00
_cell.angle_gamma   90.00
#
_symmetry.space_group_name_H-M   'P 1'
#
loop_
_entity.id
_entity.type
_entity.pdbx_description
1 polymer ?
#
loop_
_entity_poly.entity_id
_entity_poly.type
_entity_poly.pdbx_seq_one_letter_code
_entity_poly.pdbx_strand_id
1 'polypeptide(L)'
;MASVESFIQNHRITKENQGEVSKSFSLKPGYHLLFCCILAIPFIWLAWSAQNLLYLSNQHAHLVAKALQAIERGRLEIIGFTYPPLPFLLTALFPKPFTPGIIAALAGGATAWLLLSHLIQVPINNFSKVVIVFSLSVMPASLFIATQSLGDMVTLLLFLIAWNQFLRFTRAGETWSGFVAGLVLGLAFFFNPYALIYGLIYALASPLFYHWENKPLLQRNWQDDLTLVVVIAFPTLLAFFSWSYLNWVFSGNPWRFLNDPASPLFTYMSAEVKPVYGFWAALWSSINDLTRLPLYPVIGIIVLLVSPRRFLAYLTPFIVSIFVRLFGFAYPQSFALTIYSVVAIAGIPRRTPKIWGWILIPIALINLAVAFSTMQQSSELRSWETLLIGQKPGISDEFEWKVAQVLAKVPPRTILTDDRSSYRIIARAGTSEPFLLPGDTEFLLALSAPQRYVNYILIPINPVMVGDQVADRFGERDPAGFVLEAAWPGWKLLRKEGAQPLLTQTIFGLP
;
A
#
# COMPACT_ATOMS: atom_id res chain seq x y z
N MET A 1 -30.75 9.74 40.61
CA MET A 1 -30.14 11.09 40.54
C MET A 1 -28.72 11.13 41.09
N ALA A 2 -28.43 10.49 42.24
CA ALA A 2 -27.08 10.50 42.83
C ALA A 2 -25.95 9.92 41.93
N SER A 3 -26.23 9.02 40.98
CA SER A 3 -25.23 8.43 40.12
C SER A 3 -24.75 9.37 38.96
N VAL A 4 -25.57 10.32 38.56
CA VAL A 4 -25.22 11.27 37.49
C VAL A 4 -24.34 12.40 38.04
N GLU A 5 -24.60 12.84 39.28
CA GLU A 5 -23.77 13.86 39.93
C GLU A 5 -22.36 13.36 40.26
N SER A 6 -22.22 12.10 40.69
CA SER A 6 -20.91 11.49 40.94
C SER A 6 -20.12 11.33 39.63
N PHE A 7 -20.77 11.05 38.50
CA PHE A 7 -20.16 10.97 37.18
C PHE A 7 -19.65 12.34 36.69
N ILE A 8 -20.44 13.40 36.90
CA ILE A 8 -20.07 14.78 36.52
C ILE A 8 -18.94 15.31 37.42
N GLN A 9 -18.94 14.98 38.69
CA GLN A 9 -17.93 15.41 39.66
C GLN A 9 -16.56 14.73 39.40
N ASN A 10 -16.56 13.44 39.10
CA ASN A 10 -15.36 12.73 38.68
C ASN A 10 -14.78 13.23 37.32
N HIS A 11 -15.65 13.67 36.40
CA HIS A 11 -15.22 14.27 35.13
C HIS A 11 -14.61 15.67 35.32
N ARG A 12 -15.05 16.45 36.31
CA ARG A 12 -14.44 17.75 36.64
C ARG A 12 -13.04 17.62 37.25
N ILE A 13 -12.86 16.69 38.18
CA ILE A 13 -11.55 16.46 38.85
C ILE A 13 -10.50 15.96 37.85
N THR A 14 -10.92 15.14 36.87
CA THR A 14 -10.00 14.69 35.78
C THR A 14 -9.64 15.81 34.82
N LYS A 15 -10.52 16.79 34.58
CA LYS A 15 -10.23 17.95 33.73
C LYS A 15 -9.28 18.96 34.38
N GLU A 16 -9.38 19.20 35.68
CA GLU A 16 -8.47 20.11 36.41
C GLU A 16 -7.04 19.58 36.45
N ASN A 17 -6.83 18.26 36.60
CA ASN A 17 -5.52 17.65 36.54
C ASN A 17 -4.94 17.53 35.10
N GLN A 18 -5.74 17.73 34.05
CA GLN A 18 -5.29 17.77 32.64
C GLN A 18 -4.90 19.18 32.19
N GLY A 19 -5.25 20.23 32.94
CA GLY A 19 -5.00 21.64 32.59
C GLY A 19 -3.53 22.07 32.58
N GLU A 20 -2.64 21.33 33.23
CA GLU A 20 -1.20 21.68 33.30
C GLU A 20 -0.29 20.96 32.27
N VAL A 21 -0.80 20.05 31.47
CA VAL A 21 0.04 19.20 30.60
C VAL A 21 -0.16 19.44 29.10
N SER A 22 -0.71 20.54 28.69
CA SER A 22 -0.79 20.79 27.26
C SER A 22 -0.84 22.28 26.91
N LYS A 23 0.28 22.95 26.95
CA LYS A 23 0.57 23.90 25.88
C LYS A 23 0.77 23.08 24.60
N SER A 24 -0.31 22.56 24.05
CA SER A 24 -0.30 21.97 22.72
C SER A 24 0.19 23.07 21.78
N PHE A 25 1.22 22.79 21.05
CA PHE A 25 1.72 23.63 19.96
C PHE A 25 0.60 23.66 18.90
N SER A 26 -0.41 24.48 19.14
CA SER A 26 -1.58 24.60 18.25
C SER A 26 -1.22 25.54 17.12
N LEU A 27 -0.55 25.00 16.12
CA LEU A 27 -0.39 25.65 14.84
C LEU A 27 -1.79 25.84 14.22
N LYS A 28 -2.01 26.99 13.56
CA LYS A 28 -3.22 27.16 12.76
C LYS A 28 -3.29 26.05 11.67
N PRO A 29 -4.47 25.55 11.29
CA PRO A 29 -4.63 24.46 10.33
C PRO A 29 -3.83 24.63 9.04
N GLY A 30 -3.71 25.86 8.51
CA GLY A 30 -2.93 26.15 7.31
C GLY A 30 -1.43 25.83 7.44
N TYR A 31 -0.83 25.97 8.61
CA TYR A 31 0.58 25.60 8.81
C TYR A 31 0.80 24.09 8.76
N HIS A 32 -0.16 23.29 9.26
CA HIS A 32 -0.07 21.84 9.14
C HIS A 32 -0.03 21.41 7.68
N LEU A 33 -0.93 21.95 6.85
CA LEU A 33 -0.95 21.68 5.41
C LEU A 33 0.35 22.10 4.73
N LEU A 34 0.85 23.30 5.05
CA LEU A 34 2.11 23.81 4.52
C LEU A 34 3.28 22.87 4.83
N PHE A 35 3.41 22.41 6.08
CA PHE A 35 4.46 21.47 6.46
C PHE A 35 4.31 20.10 5.78
N CYS A 36 3.08 19.60 5.60
CA CYS A 36 2.85 18.38 4.82
C CYS A 36 3.36 18.56 3.38
N CYS A 37 3.04 19.67 2.73
CA CYS A 37 3.51 19.96 1.37
C CYS A 37 5.03 20.10 1.28
N ILE A 38 5.66 20.81 2.22
CA ILE A 38 7.12 20.97 2.26
C ILE A 38 7.81 19.60 2.41
N LEU A 39 7.32 18.76 3.33
CA LEU A 39 7.88 17.43 3.56
C LEU A 39 7.58 16.45 2.41
N ALA A 40 6.59 16.72 1.57
CA ALA A 40 6.33 15.94 0.37
C ALA A 40 7.32 16.23 -0.78
N ILE A 41 7.95 17.42 -0.81
CA ILE A 41 8.84 17.84 -1.91
C ILE A 41 9.93 16.80 -2.23
N PRO A 42 10.69 16.26 -1.27
CA PRO A 42 11.71 15.24 -1.54
C PRO A 42 11.12 13.97 -2.18
N PHE A 43 9.94 13.52 -1.73
CA PHE A 43 9.28 12.35 -2.27
C PHE A 43 8.74 12.61 -3.68
N ILE A 44 8.17 13.79 -3.95
CA ILE A 44 7.74 14.21 -5.29
C ILE A 44 8.93 14.25 -6.25
N TRP A 45 10.05 14.85 -5.80
CA TRP A 45 11.28 14.90 -6.59
C TRP A 45 11.81 13.49 -6.90
N LEU A 46 11.80 12.59 -5.92
CA LEU A 46 12.22 11.20 -6.11
C LEU A 46 11.29 10.44 -7.06
N ALA A 47 9.97 10.61 -6.93
CA ALA A 47 8.99 10.01 -7.84
C ALA A 47 9.19 10.51 -9.28
N TRP A 48 9.45 11.81 -9.45
CA TRP A 48 9.76 12.40 -10.76
C TRP A 48 11.09 11.88 -11.33
N SER A 49 12.14 11.80 -10.49
CA SER A 49 13.44 11.25 -10.89
C SER A 49 13.33 9.79 -11.32
N ALA A 50 12.55 8.98 -10.59
CA ALA A 50 12.28 7.60 -10.95
C ALA A 50 11.64 7.48 -12.33
N GLN A 51 10.65 8.31 -12.64
CA GLN A 51 10.01 8.32 -13.95
C GLN A 51 10.98 8.73 -15.06
N ASN A 52 11.84 9.73 -14.84
CA ASN A 52 12.86 10.15 -15.81
C ASN A 52 13.88 9.05 -16.08
N LEU A 53 14.13 8.18 -15.11
CA LEU A 53 14.95 6.99 -15.27
C LEU A 53 14.16 5.78 -15.82
N LEU A 54 12.92 6.02 -16.32
CA LEU A 54 12.02 5.01 -16.91
C LEU A 54 11.55 3.93 -15.93
N TYR A 55 11.65 4.19 -14.63
CA TYR A 55 11.14 3.29 -13.61
C TYR A 55 9.64 3.49 -13.40
N LEU A 56 8.90 2.40 -13.36
CA LEU A 56 7.47 2.37 -13.06
C LEU A 56 7.17 1.09 -12.27
N SER A 57 6.69 1.23 -11.05
CA SER A 57 6.33 0.08 -10.24
C SER A 57 5.14 -0.69 -10.82
N ASN A 58 5.07 -1.98 -10.53
CA ASN A 58 3.95 -2.82 -10.97
C ASN A 58 2.61 -2.28 -10.49
N GLN A 59 2.54 -1.81 -9.24
CA GLN A 59 1.31 -1.24 -8.69
C GLN A 59 0.88 0.02 -9.47
N HIS A 60 1.78 0.99 -9.66
CA HIS A 60 1.46 2.21 -10.40
C HIS A 60 1.13 1.94 -11.86
N ALA A 61 1.87 1.02 -12.50
CA ALA A 61 1.59 0.63 -13.87
C ALA A 61 0.18 0.05 -14.03
N HIS A 62 -0.23 -0.83 -13.11
CA HIS A 62 -1.57 -1.42 -13.12
C HIS A 62 -2.66 -0.37 -12.88
N LEU A 63 -2.47 0.55 -11.91
CA LEU A 63 -3.39 1.64 -11.66
C LEU A 63 -3.58 2.52 -12.91
N VAL A 64 -2.48 2.89 -13.57
CA VAL A 64 -2.52 3.75 -14.77
C VAL A 64 -3.15 3.03 -15.95
N ALA A 65 -2.79 1.77 -16.21
CA ALA A 65 -3.35 0.99 -17.32
C ALA A 65 -4.86 0.83 -17.20
N LYS A 66 -5.36 0.47 -16.00
CA LYS A 66 -6.79 0.35 -15.74
C LYS A 66 -7.51 1.70 -15.80
N ALA A 67 -6.90 2.77 -15.28
CA ALA A 67 -7.47 4.11 -15.36
C ALA A 67 -7.58 4.61 -16.81
N LEU A 68 -6.55 4.40 -17.64
CA LEU A 68 -6.59 4.69 -19.07
C LEU A 68 -7.71 3.93 -19.77
N GLN A 69 -7.78 2.62 -19.54
CA GLN A 69 -8.80 1.76 -20.13
C GLN A 69 -10.21 2.21 -19.73
N ALA A 70 -10.44 2.50 -18.44
CA ALA A 70 -11.76 2.93 -17.96
C ALA A 70 -12.20 4.26 -18.58
N ILE A 71 -11.30 5.23 -18.71
CA ILE A 71 -11.59 6.55 -19.27
C ILE A 71 -11.81 6.46 -20.80
N GLU A 72 -10.89 5.81 -21.51
CA GLU A 72 -10.94 5.73 -22.98
C GLU A 72 -12.09 4.85 -23.48
N ARG A 73 -12.57 3.89 -22.67
CA ARG A 73 -13.78 3.09 -22.97
C ARG A 73 -15.07 3.71 -22.44
N GLY A 74 -14.98 4.75 -21.59
CA GLY A 74 -16.14 5.36 -20.91
C GLY A 74 -16.84 4.39 -19.95
N ARG A 75 -16.10 3.40 -19.38
CA ARG A 75 -16.65 2.30 -18.58
C ARG A 75 -15.88 2.15 -17.26
N LEU A 76 -16.43 2.74 -16.20
CA LEU A 76 -15.81 2.67 -14.87
C LEU A 76 -15.75 1.26 -14.28
N GLU A 77 -16.64 0.36 -14.71
CA GLU A 77 -16.64 -1.04 -14.29
C GLU A 77 -15.37 -1.82 -14.70
N ILE A 78 -14.60 -1.29 -15.65
CA ILE A 78 -13.29 -1.85 -16.05
C ILE A 78 -12.27 -1.74 -14.91
N ILE A 79 -12.37 -0.76 -14.01
CA ILE A 79 -11.53 -0.64 -12.83
C ILE A 79 -11.63 -1.89 -11.97
N GLY A 80 -12.76 -2.58 -12.06
CA GLY A 80 -12.96 -3.90 -11.47
C GLY A 80 -13.35 -3.83 -10.00
N PHE A 81 -14.07 -4.86 -9.58
CA PHE A 81 -14.54 -5.04 -8.21
C PHE A 81 -13.60 -5.94 -7.39
N THR A 82 -12.51 -6.37 -7.98
CA THR A 82 -11.50 -7.24 -7.37
C THR A 82 -10.48 -6.49 -6.53
N TYR A 83 -10.28 -5.20 -6.84
CA TYR A 83 -9.34 -4.35 -6.16
C TYR A 83 -10.05 -3.18 -5.48
N PRO A 84 -9.64 -2.73 -4.30
CA PRO A 84 -10.22 -1.54 -3.68
C PRO A 84 -10.21 -0.34 -4.64
N PRO A 85 -11.34 0.38 -4.82
CA PRO A 85 -11.52 1.29 -5.93
C PRO A 85 -10.75 2.61 -5.83
N LEU A 86 -10.44 3.09 -4.61
CA LEU A 86 -9.95 4.45 -4.44
C LEU A 86 -8.60 4.73 -5.12
N PRO A 87 -7.60 3.85 -5.09
CA PRO A 87 -6.36 4.07 -5.83
C PRO A 87 -6.59 4.28 -7.34
N PHE A 88 -7.50 3.49 -7.93
CA PHE A 88 -7.84 3.62 -9.35
C PHE A 88 -8.59 4.92 -9.65
N LEU A 89 -9.61 5.26 -8.85
CA LEU A 89 -10.38 6.48 -9.03
C LEU A 89 -9.51 7.74 -8.89
N LEU A 90 -8.58 7.76 -7.93
CA LEU A 90 -7.63 8.86 -7.79
C LEU A 90 -6.69 8.96 -8.99
N THR A 91 -6.22 7.83 -9.51
CA THR A 91 -5.36 7.80 -10.70
C THR A 91 -6.13 8.21 -11.95
N ALA A 92 -7.43 7.86 -12.03
CA ALA A 92 -8.30 8.19 -13.15
C ALA A 92 -8.56 9.70 -13.30
N LEU A 93 -8.37 10.51 -12.25
CA LEU A 93 -8.45 11.96 -12.37
C LEU A 93 -7.44 12.51 -13.39
N PHE A 94 -6.25 11.94 -13.44
CA PHE A 94 -5.19 12.24 -14.40
C PHE A 94 -4.41 10.94 -14.69
N PRO A 95 -4.79 10.15 -15.71
CA PRO A 95 -4.23 8.81 -15.94
C PRO A 95 -2.84 8.88 -16.58
N LYS A 96 -1.88 9.41 -15.84
CA LYS A 96 -0.48 9.52 -16.23
C LYS A 96 0.40 8.71 -15.27
N PRO A 97 1.52 8.14 -15.72
CA PRO A 97 2.42 7.34 -14.87
C PRO A 97 2.90 8.06 -13.61
N PHE A 98 2.98 9.40 -13.63
CA PHE A 98 3.42 10.21 -12.50
C PHE A 98 2.32 10.45 -11.45
N THR A 99 1.04 10.38 -11.81
CA THR A 99 -0.08 10.74 -10.92
C THR A 99 -0.11 9.93 -9.63
N PRO A 100 -0.06 8.59 -9.63
CA PRO A 100 -0.08 7.83 -8.40
C PRO A 100 1.16 8.12 -7.53
N GLY A 101 2.31 8.41 -8.14
CA GLY A 101 3.53 8.81 -7.43
C GLY A 101 3.40 10.14 -6.68
N ILE A 102 2.76 11.16 -7.28
CA ILE A 102 2.49 12.44 -6.60
C ILE A 102 1.58 12.22 -5.38
N ILE A 103 0.48 11.48 -5.56
CA ILE A 103 -0.49 11.26 -4.48
C ILE A 103 0.16 10.47 -3.33
N ALA A 104 0.96 9.44 -3.66
CA ALA A 104 1.74 8.71 -2.67
C ALA A 104 2.73 9.62 -1.93
N ALA A 105 3.44 10.50 -2.65
CA ALA A 105 4.39 11.46 -2.08
C ALA A 105 3.72 12.48 -1.14
N LEU A 106 2.54 12.97 -1.49
CA LEU A 106 1.75 13.84 -0.61
C LEU A 106 1.32 13.13 0.67
N ALA A 107 0.86 11.88 0.56
CA ALA A 107 0.55 11.05 1.73
C ALA A 107 1.81 10.76 2.57
N GLY A 108 2.98 10.56 1.92
CA GLY A 108 4.28 10.42 2.57
C GLY A 108 4.67 11.67 3.37
N GLY A 109 4.52 12.85 2.79
CA GLY A 109 4.76 14.13 3.47
C GLY A 109 3.83 14.34 4.67
N ALA A 110 2.54 13.99 4.54
CA ALA A 110 1.59 14.05 5.63
C ALA A 110 1.95 13.08 6.77
N THR A 111 2.36 11.85 6.43
CA THR A 111 2.83 10.85 7.42
C THR A 111 4.08 11.36 8.14
N ALA A 112 5.07 11.87 7.41
CA ALA A 112 6.28 12.44 7.97
C ALA A 112 5.99 13.61 8.92
N TRP A 113 5.05 14.49 8.57
CA TRP A 113 4.60 15.58 9.44
C TRP A 113 3.94 15.07 10.72
N LEU A 114 3.06 14.08 10.64
CA LEU A 114 2.42 13.50 11.82
C LEU A 114 3.45 12.86 12.76
N LEU A 115 4.43 12.15 12.23
CA LEU A 115 5.51 11.54 13.00
C LEU A 115 6.43 12.61 13.63
N LEU A 116 6.80 13.63 12.87
CA LEU A 116 7.62 14.73 13.38
C LEU A 116 6.89 15.52 14.48
N SER A 117 5.61 15.83 14.29
CA SER A 117 4.79 16.52 15.29
C SER A 117 4.64 15.71 16.60
N HIS A 118 4.61 14.38 16.50
CA HIS A 118 4.67 13.50 17.66
C HIS A 118 6.05 13.55 18.34
N LEU A 119 7.15 13.43 17.58
CA LEU A 119 8.52 13.44 18.12
C LEU A 119 8.90 14.77 18.77
N ILE A 120 8.40 15.91 18.28
CA ILE A 120 8.63 17.22 18.91
C ILE A 120 8.17 17.20 20.37
N GLN A 121 7.09 16.48 20.69
CA GLN A 121 6.52 16.38 22.03
C GLN A 121 7.23 15.36 22.94
N VAL A 122 8.13 14.52 22.39
CA VAL A 122 8.91 13.56 23.18
C VAL A 122 10.15 14.27 23.74
N PRO A 123 10.49 14.12 25.03
CA PRO A 123 11.57 14.87 25.69
C PRO A 123 12.97 14.29 25.43
N ILE A 124 13.20 13.58 24.34
CA ILE A 124 14.54 13.17 23.87
C ILE A 124 15.28 14.35 23.23
N ASN A 125 16.60 14.25 23.08
CA ASN A 125 17.38 15.32 22.48
C ASN A 125 17.04 15.53 20.99
N ASN A 126 17.23 16.75 20.49
CA ASN A 126 16.85 17.09 19.11
C ASN A 126 17.70 16.34 18.07
N PHE A 127 18.96 16.05 18.39
CA PHE A 127 19.81 15.26 17.50
C PHE A 127 19.27 13.84 17.30
N SER A 128 18.84 13.16 18.38
CA SER A 128 18.19 11.85 18.29
C SER A 128 16.92 11.90 17.44
N LYS A 129 16.10 12.94 17.59
CA LYS A 129 14.89 13.12 16.76
C LYS A 129 15.23 13.17 15.28
N VAL A 130 16.25 13.97 14.92
CA VAL A 130 16.70 14.08 13.53
C VAL A 130 17.22 12.75 13.01
N VAL A 131 18.07 12.04 13.76
CA VAL A 131 18.61 10.74 13.34
C VAL A 131 17.53 9.70 13.15
N ILE A 132 16.54 9.63 14.05
CA ILE A 132 15.42 8.68 13.96
C ILE A 132 14.56 8.98 12.72
N VAL A 133 14.18 10.24 12.49
CA VAL A 133 13.40 10.63 11.31
C VAL A 133 14.19 10.38 10.03
N PHE A 134 15.46 10.74 10.03
CA PHE A 134 16.35 10.51 8.88
C PHE A 134 16.45 9.03 8.54
N SER A 135 16.72 8.17 9.55
CA SER A 135 16.84 6.73 9.32
C SER A 135 15.58 6.11 8.70
N LEU A 136 14.39 6.59 9.10
CA LEU A 136 13.12 6.15 8.50
C LEU A 136 12.93 6.72 7.09
N SER A 137 13.19 8.02 6.92
CA SER A 137 12.91 8.72 5.65
C SER A 137 13.82 8.25 4.51
N VAL A 138 15.05 7.82 4.82
CA VAL A 138 16.03 7.34 3.82
C VAL A 138 15.98 5.83 3.64
N MET A 139 15.21 5.11 4.46
CA MET A 139 15.05 3.66 4.33
C MET A 139 14.44 3.32 2.94
N PRO A 140 15.11 2.47 2.12
CA PRO A 140 14.67 2.17 0.76
C PRO A 140 13.21 1.70 0.65
N ALA A 141 12.74 0.89 1.63
CA ALA A 141 11.35 0.45 1.71
C ALA A 141 10.38 1.61 1.89
N SER A 142 10.69 2.56 2.79
CA SER A 142 9.85 3.74 3.02
C SER A 142 9.82 4.67 1.81
N LEU A 143 10.98 4.86 1.15
CA LEU A 143 11.07 5.64 -0.09
C LEU A 143 10.25 4.99 -1.21
N PHE A 144 10.32 3.65 -1.34
CA PHE A 144 9.51 2.90 -2.30
C PHE A 144 8.02 3.11 -2.06
N ILE A 145 7.56 2.88 -0.83
CA ILE A 145 6.15 3.03 -0.47
C ILE A 145 5.68 4.48 -0.70
N ALA A 146 6.48 5.48 -0.30
CA ALA A 146 6.13 6.89 -0.43
C ALA A 146 6.13 7.42 -1.89
N THR A 147 6.69 6.67 -2.85
CA THR A 147 6.84 7.16 -4.23
C THR A 147 6.30 6.22 -5.29
N GLN A 148 6.18 4.92 -4.97
CA GLN A 148 5.87 3.85 -5.92
C GLN A 148 4.71 2.96 -5.49
N SER A 149 4.04 3.26 -4.35
CA SER A 149 2.92 2.46 -3.84
C SER A 149 1.82 3.35 -3.23
N LEU A 150 0.94 3.86 -4.10
CA LEU A 150 -0.16 4.75 -3.70
C LEU A 150 -1.07 4.14 -2.63
N GLY A 151 -1.55 2.90 -2.86
CA GLY A 151 -2.48 2.24 -1.96
C GLY A 151 -1.89 2.03 -0.57
N ASP A 152 -0.65 1.57 -0.52
CA ASP A 152 0.04 1.29 0.74
C ASP A 152 0.38 2.59 1.49
N MET A 153 0.84 3.64 0.80
CA MET A 153 1.22 4.89 1.46
C MET A 153 0.02 5.61 2.09
N VAL A 154 -1.09 5.70 1.34
CA VAL A 154 -2.33 6.29 1.89
C VAL A 154 -2.86 5.44 3.04
N THR A 155 -2.79 4.11 2.94
CA THR A 155 -3.17 3.21 4.02
C THR A 155 -2.34 3.44 5.29
N LEU A 156 -1.03 3.61 5.17
CA LEU A 156 -0.15 3.93 6.29
C LEU A 156 -0.51 5.26 6.96
N LEU A 157 -0.80 6.29 6.17
CA LEU A 157 -1.29 7.58 6.68
C LEU A 157 -2.60 7.41 7.47
N LEU A 158 -3.56 6.70 6.90
CA LEU A 158 -4.84 6.44 7.54
C LEU A 158 -4.68 5.59 8.81
N PHE A 159 -3.80 4.59 8.81
CA PHE A 159 -3.47 3.83 10.03
C PHE A 159 -2.90 4.70 11.14
N LEU A 160 -2.00 5.63 10.81
CA LEU A 160 -1.44 6.54 11.79
C LEU A 160 -2.50 7.48 12.37
N ILE A 161 -3.45 7.93 11.57
CA ILE A 161 -4.60 8.70 12.02
C ILE A 161 -5.50 7.85 12.93
N ALA A 162 -5.86 6.63 12.49
CA ALA A 162 -6.67 5.70 13.26
C ALA A 162 -6.00 5.32 14.59
N TRP A 163 -4.69 5.08 14.59
CA TRP A 163 -3.88 4.86 15.79
C TRP A 163 -4.03 5.99 16.82
N ASN A 164 -3.90 7.23 16.39
CA ASN A 164 -4.02 8.38 17.27
C ASN A 164 -5.44 8.50 17.84
N GLN A 165 -6.46 8.25 17.05
CA GLN A 165 -7.85 8.26 17.48
C GLN A 165 -8.16 7.10 18.44
N PHE A 166 -7.66 5.91 18.15
CA PHE A 166 -7.77 4.73 19.02
C PHE A 166 -7.14 4.98 20.38
N LEU A 167 -5.95 5.58 20.44
CA LEU A 167 -5.31 5.93 21.71
C LEU A 167 -6.08 7.01 22.50
N ARG A 168 -6.78 7.95 21.84
CA ARG A 168 -7.67 8.90 22.51
C ARG A 168 -8.91 8.22 23.07
N PHE A 169 -9.52 7.35 22.27
CA PHE A 169 -10.69 6.57 22.67
C PHE A 169 -10.41 5.75 23.92
N THR A 170 -9.32 4.99 23.94
CA THR A 170 -8.99 4.10 25.06
C THR A 170 -8.62 4.87 26.33
N ARG A 171 -8.08 6.10 26.22
CA ARG A 171 -7.70 6.93 27.40
C ARG A 171 -8.81 7.79 27.94
N ALA A 172 -9.47 8.51 27.05
CA ALA A 172 -10.45 9.52 27.46
C ALA A 172 -11.88 8.96 27.48
N GLY A 173 -12.12 7.75 26.97
CA GLY A 173 -13.45 7.19 26.81
C GLY A 173 -14.31 7.95 25.80
N GLU A 174 -13.67 8.74 24.91
CA GLU A 174 -14.37 9.54 23.90
C GLU A 174 -14.92 8.64 22.80
N THR A 175 -16.19 8.28 22.86
CA THR A 175 -16.86 7.41 21.86
C THR A 175 -16.67 7.93 20.43
N TRP A 176 -16.68 9.25 20.24
CA TRP A 176 -16.44 9.87 18.95
C TRP A 176 -15.05 9.50 18.36
N SER A 177 -14.00 9.51 19.18
CA SER A 177 -12.66 9.11 18.74
C SER A 177 -12.61 7.64 18.32
N GLY A 178 -13.34 6.76 19.02
CA GLY A 178 -13.47 5.34 18.62
C GLY A 178 -14.19 5.19 17.28
N PHE A 179 -15.30 5.90 17.09
CA PHE A 179 -16.03 5.89 15.81
C PHE A 179 -15.18 6.42 14.65
N VAL A 180 -14.47 7.53 14.87
CA VAL A 180 -13.55 8.09 13.85
C VAL A 180 -12.41 7.12 13.53
N ALA A 181 -11.85 6.40 14.52
CA ALA A 181 -10.86 5.36 14.26
C ALA A 181 -11.42 4.26 13.33
N GLY A 182 -12.63 3.77 13.61
CA GLY A 182 -13.31 2.79 12.77
C GLY A 182 -13.63 3.33 11.35
N LEU A 183 -14.08 4.58 11.24
CA LEU A 183 -14.38 5.23 9.97
C LEU A 183 -13.12 5.38 9.09
N VAL A 184 -12.01 5.80 9.70
CA VAL A 184 -10.72 5.94 9.01
C VAL A 184 -10.18 4.57 8.56
N LEU A 185 -10.37 3.52 9.36
CA LEU A 185 -10.01 2.15 8.95
C LEU A 185 -10.93 1.61 7.86
N GLY A 186 -12.22 1.94 7.90
CA GLY A 186 -13.16 1.65 6.82
C GLY A 186 -12.77 2.35 5.52
N LEU A 187 -12.33 3.61 5.59
CA LEU A 187 -11.78 4.32 4.43
C LEU A 187 -10.48 3.68 3.94
N ALA A 188 -9.59 3.30 4.86
CA ALA A 188 -8.33 2.62 4.51
C ALA A 188 -8.57 1.27 3.82
N PHE A 189 -9.66 0.57 4.13
CA PHE A 189 -10.06 -0.66 3.45
C PHE A 189 -10.26 -0.45 1.93
N PHE A 190 -10.73 0.71 1.50
CA PHE A 190 -10.86 1.04 0.08
C PHE A 190 -9.52 1.38 -0.60
N PHE A 191 -8.41 1.43 0.14
CA PHE A 191 -7.04 1.55 -0.37
C PHE A 191 -6.27 0.24 -0.25
N ASN A 192 -6.52 -0.53 0.81
CA ASN A 192 -5.83 -1.78 1.08
C ASN A 192 -6.66 -2.68 2.00
N PRO A 193 -6.94 -3.92 1.62
CA PRO A 193 -7.79 -4.84 2.37
C PRO A 193 -7.23 -5.22 3.75
N TYR A 194 -5.94 -5.06 4.01
CA TYR A 194 -5.36 -5.32 5.34
C TYR A 194 -5.96 -4.41 6.41
N ALA A 195 -6.51 -3.25 6.03
CA ALA A 195 -7.17 -2.34 6.96
C ALA A 195 -8.36 -2.99 7.70
N LEU A 196 -9.05 -3.96 7.08
CA LEU A 196 -10.09 -4.74 7.75
C LEU A 196 -9.51 -5.51 8.95
N ILE A 197 -8.37 -6.17 8.80
CA ILE A 197 -7.73 -6.96 9.86
C ILE A 197 -7.29 -6.03 10.99
N TYR A 198 -6.73 -4.87 10.67
CA TYR A 198 -6.40 -3.83 11.66
C TYR A 198 -7.63 -3.34 12.41
N GLY A 199 -8.71 -3.07 11.70
CA GLY A 199 -9.98 -2.63 12.30
C GLY A 199 -10.56 -3.65 13.27
N LEU A 200 -10.56 -4.92 12.90
CA LEU A 200 -11.01 -6.01 13.76
C LEU A 200 -10.13 -6.19 15.00
N ILE A 201 -8.80 -6.12 14.84
CA ILE A 201 -7.87 -6.23 15.98
C ILE A 201 -8.06 -5.05 16.95
N TYR A 202 -8.18 -3.81 16.44
CA TYR A 202 -8.45 -2.66 17.30
C TYR A 202 -9.80 -2.74 17.99
N ALA A 203 -10.83 -3.19 17.28
CA ALA A 203 -12.15 -3.39 17.88
C ALA A 203 -12.09 -4.41 19.01
N LEU A 204 -11.55 -5.61 18.75
CA LEU A 204 -11.48 -6.69 19.74
C LEU A 204 -10.55 -6.35 20.92
N ALA A 205 -9.50 -5.57 20.69
CA ALA A 205 -8.58 -5.15 21.74
C ALA A 205 -9.12 -3.96 22.56
N SER A 206 -10.09 -3.20 22.04
CA SER A 206 -10.57 -1.97 22.68
C SER A 206 -11.07 -2.15 24.13
N PRO A 207 -11.83 -3.20 24.51
CA PRO A 207 -12.23 -3.39 25.89
C PRO A 207 -11.05 -3.62 26.83
N LEU A 208 -10.05 -4.42 26.36
CA LEU A 208 -8.87 -4.70 27.16
C LEU A 208 -8.11 -3.42 27.49
N PHE A 209 -7.90 -2.54 26.49
CA PHE A 209 -7.21 -1.26 26.69
C PHE A 209 -7.99 -0.29 27.56
N TYR A 210 -9.30 -0.17 27.31
CA TYR A 210 -10.17 0.74 28.06
C TYR A 210 -10.20 0.40 29.55
N HIS A 211 -10.39 -0.87 29.90
CA HIS A 211 -10.40 -1.30 31.29
C HIS A 211 -9.04 -1.20 31.95
N TRP A 212 -7.97 -1.48 31.23
CA TRP A 212 -6.62 -1.34 31.78
C TRP A 212 -6.26 0.11 32.15
N GLU A 213 -6.82 1.08 31.44
CA GLU A 213 -6.59 2.49 31.76
C GLU A 213 -7.59 3.08 32.76
N ASN A 214 -8.85 2.65 32.75
CA ASN A 214 -9.93 3.39 33.39
C ASN A 214 -10.68 2.68 34.54
N LYS A 215 -10.70 1.35 34.59
CA LYS A 215 -11.48 0.61 35.61
C LYS A 215 -10.74 -0.65 36.09
N PRO A 216 -10.89 -1.04 37.39
CA PRO A 216 -10.43 -2.35 37.83
C PRO A 216 -11.24 -3.45 37.15
N LEU A 217 -10.54 -4.54 36.76
CA LEU A 217 -11.08 -5.69 36.02
C LEU A 217 -12.33 -6.33 36.68
N LEU A 218 -12.51 -6.13 37.98
CA LEU A 218 -13.66 -6.64 38.78
C LEU A 218 -15.00 -5.91 38.50
N GLN A 219 -15.01 -4.74 37.86
CA GLN A 219 -16.22 -3.97 37.52
C GLN A 219 -16.57 -4.06 36.02
N ARG A 220 -16.15 -5.11 35.37
CA ARG A 220 -16.36 -5.32 33.93
C ARG A 220 -17.83 -5.66 33.66
N ASN A 221 -18.47 -4.89 32.76
CA ASN A 221 -19.78 -5.17 32.22
C ASN A 221 -19.65 -5.51 30.73
N TRP A 222 -20.16 -6.68 30.34
CA TRP A 222 -20.09 -7.16 28.97
C TRP A 222 -20.79 -6.24 27.94
N GLN A 223 -21.81 -5.50 28.37
CA GLN A 223 -22.53 -4.53 27.53
C GLN A 223 -21.63 -3.33 27.18
N ASP A 224 -20.86 -2.84 28.16
CA ASP A 224 -19.87 -1.78 27.92
C ASP A 224 -18.79 -2.27 26.95
N ASP A 225 -18.30 -3.50 27.16
CA ASP A 225 -17.28 -4.12 26.28
C ASP A 225 -17.78 -4.27 24.85
N LEU A 226 -19.01 -4.76 24.67
CA LEU A 226 -19.62 -4.90 23.35
C LEU A 226 -19.76 -3.53 22.66
N THR A 227 -20.16 -2.51 23.41
CA THR A 227 -20.28 -1.14 22.89
C THR A 227 -18.92 -0.63 22.39
N LEU A 228 -17.84 -0.84 23.15
CA LEU A 228 -16.49 -0.46 22.73
C LEU A 228 -16.06 -1.16 21.44
N VAL A 229 -16.35 -2.46 21.31
CA VAL A 229 -16.06 -3.24 20.09
C VAL A 229 -16.86 -2.71 18.91
N VAL A 230 -18.19 -2.54 19.09
CA VAL A 230 -19.10 -2.14 18.01
C VAL A 230 -18.77 -0.75 17.47
N VAL A 231 -18.41 0.21 18.32
CA VAL A 231 -18.07 1.58 17.90
C VAL A 231 -16.94 1.61 16.85
N ILE A 232 -15.92 0.75 16.99
CA ILE A 232 -14.82 0.67 16.05
C ILE A 232 -15.14 -0.30 14.90
N ALA A 233 -15.73 -1.47 15.23
CA ALA A 233 -15.99 -2.50 14.24
C ALA A 233 -17.04 -2.08 13.20
N PHE A 234 -18.09 -1.37 13.62
CA PHE A 234 -19.23 -1.06 12.76
C PHE A 234 -18.84 -0.30 11.49
N PRO A 235 -18.10 0.83 11.51
CA PRO A 235 -17.74 1.52 10.27
C PRO A 235 -16.82 0.70 9.39
N THR A 236 -15.90 -0.07 9.98
CA THR A 236 -14.96 -0.93 9.23
C THR A 236 -15.70 -2.09 8.55
N LEU A 237 -16.61 -2.75 9.27
CA LEU A 237 -17.44 -3.82 8.73
C LEU A 237 -18.45 -3.31 7.70
N LEU A 238 -19.00 -2.11 7.90
CA LEU A 238 -19.88 -1.49 6.91
C LEU A 238 -19.15 -1.28 5.58
N ALA A 239 -17.92 -0.79 5.60
CA ALA A 239 -17.10 -0.65 4.39
C ALA A 239 -16.88 -2.00 3.70
N PHE A 240 -16.53 -3.04 4.46
CA PHE A 240 -16.35 -4.40 3.96
C PHE A 240 -17.63 -4.99 3.34
N PHE A 241 -18.76 -4.91 4.05
CA PHE A 241 -20.03 -5.44 3.54
C PHE A 241 -20.56 -4.65 2.36
N SER A 242 -20.38 -3.32 2.35
CA SER A 242 -20.72 -2.49 1.18
C SER A 242 -19.94 -2.92 -0.05
N TRP A 243 -18.62 -3.18 0.12
CA TRP A 243 -17.78 -3.65 -0.97
C TRP A 243 -18.17 -5.07 -1.45
N SER A 244 -18.45 -5.97 -0.51
CA SER A 244 -18.93 -7.32 -0.80
C SER A 244 -20.27 -7.28 -1.53
N TYR A 245 -21.18 -6.39 -1.13
CA TYR A 245 -22.46 -6.19 -1.80
C TYR A 245 -22.27 -5.71 -3.25
N LEU A 246 -21.41 -4.72 -3.49
CA LEU A 246 -21.08 -4.27 -4.84
C LEU A 246 -20.51 -5.41 -5.70
N ASN A 247 -19.57 -6.19 -5.14
CA ASN A 247 -19.03 -7.37 -5.84
C ASN A 247 -20.16 -8.38 -6.19
N TRP A 248 -21.08 -8.62 -5.26
CA TRP A 248 -22.22 -9.50 -5.53
C TRP A 248 -23.11 -8.98 -6.64
N VAL A 249 -23.50 -7.70 -6.60
CA VAL A 249 -24.38 -7.07 -7.59
C VAL A 249 -23.77 -7.13 -9.00
N PHE A 250 -22.48 -6.84 -9.13
CA PHE A 250 -21.84 -6.70 -10.45
C PHE A 250 -21.15 -7.96 -10.97
N SER A 251 -20.73 -8.88 -10.09
CA SER A 251 -20.01 -10.09 -10.49
C SER A 251 -20.70 -11.40 -10.10
N GLY A 252 -21.84 -11.32 -9.38
CA GLY A 252 -22.53 -12.50 -8.85
C GLY A 252 -21.81 -13.19 -7.68
N ASN A 253 -20.61 -12.73 -7.31
CA ASN A 253 -19.81 -13.34 -6.22
C ASN A 253 -19.37 -12.27 -5.23
N PRO A 254 -19.91 -12.25 -3.98
CA PRO A 254 -19.57 -11.25 -2.97
C PRO A 254 -18.11 -11.31 -2.50
N TRP A 255 -17.45 -12.46 -2.70
CA TRP A 255 -16.08 -12.73 -2.26
C TRP A 255 -15.06 -12.67 -3.40
N ARG A 256 -15.45 -12.14 -4.57
CA ARG A 256 -14.57 -12.11 -5.74
C ARG A 256 -13.22 -11.45 -5.44
N PHE A 257 -13.23 -10.33 -4.75
CA PHE A 257 -12.01 -9.59 -4.42
C PHE A 257 -11.03 -10.35 -3.49
N LEU A 258 -11.50 -11.38 -2.77
CA LEU A 258 -10.66 -12.27 -1.96
C LEU A 258 -10.11 -13.45 -2.77
N ASN A 259 -10.81 -13.86 -3.82
CA ASN A 259 -10.52 -15.09 -4.55
C ASN A 259 -9.99 -14.83 -5.98
N ASP A 260 -9.99 -13.58 -6.44
CA ASP A 260 -9.49 -13.25 -7.77
C ASP A 260 -7.95 -13.23 -7.74
N PRO A 261 -7.27 -14.05 -8.57
CA PRO A 261 -5.81 -14.00 -8.71
C PRO A 261 -5.28 -12.60 -9.08
N ALA A 262 -6.11 -11.77 -9.74
CA ALA A 262 -5.78 -10.37 -10.03
C ALA A 262 -5.93 -9.43 -8.81
N SER A 263 -6.44 -9.91 -7.67
CA SER A 263 -6.50 -9.11 -6.44
C SER A 263 -5.09 -8.84 -5.90
N PRO A 264 -4.83 -7.65 -5.33
CA PRO A 264 -3.55 -7.35 -4.69
C PRO A 264 -3.20 -8.29 -3.55
N LEU A 265 -4.19 -8.92 -2.91
CA LEU A 265 -3.94 -9.95 -1.91
C LEU A 265 -3.17 -11.15 -2.48
N PHE A 266 -3.28 -11.39 -3.78
CA PHE A 266 -2.67 -12.53 -4.47
C PHE A 266 -1.64 -12.13 -5.52
N THR A 267 -1.73 -10.96 -6.13
CA THR A 267 -1.11 -10.68 -7.43
C THR A 267 0.20 -9.93 -7.38
N TYR A 268 0.32 -8.88 -6.56
CA TYR A 268 1.58 -8.11 -6.52
C TYR A 268 2.73 -8.90 -5.92
N MET A 269 2.46 -10.16 -5.59
CA MET A 269 3.26 -10.95 -4.70
C MET A 269 3.42 -12.39 -5.11
N SER A 270 2.65 -12.86 -6.09
CA SER A 270 2.58 -14.29 -6.39
C SER A 270 3.85 -14.83 -7.05
N ALA A 271 4.61 -13.98 -7.76
CA ALA A 271 5.85 -14.42 -8.40
C ALA A 271 7.03 -14.54 -7.43
N GLU A 272 7.02 -13.81 -6.32
CA GLU A 272 8.19 -13.67 -5.44
C GLU A 272 7.95 -14.06 -3.97
N VAL A 273 6.70 -14.09 -3.52
CA VAL A 273 6.38 -14.46 -2.13
C VAL A 273 5.64 -15.79 -2.10
N LYS A 274 6.37 -16.84 -1.73
CA LYS A 274 5.75 -18.15 -1.50
C LYS A 274 4.77 -18.03 -0.33
N PRO A 275 3.51 -18.52 -0.48
CA PRO A 275 2.58 -18.52 0.63
C PRO A 275 3.16 -19.33 1.79
N VAL A 276 3.02 -18.76 2.97
CA VAL A 276 3.53 -19.37 4.21
C VAL A 276 2.37 -20.14 4.83
N TYR A 277 2.50 -21.47 4.96
CA TYR A 277 1.46 -22.31 5.53
C TYR A 277 1.76 -22.68 6.99
N GLY A 278 0.77 -22.44 7.83
CA GLY A 278 0.78 -22.80 9.24
C GLY A 278 1.26 -21.69 10.19
N PHE A 279 0.79 -21.77 11.44
CA PHE A 279 1.02 -20.74 12.47
C PHE A 279 2.52 -20.49 12.75
N TRP A 280 3.30 -21.55 12.92
CA TRP A 280 4.73 -21.43 13.25
C TRP A 280 5.53 -20.80 12.11
N ALA A 281 5.19 -21.13 10.86
CA ALA A 281 5.83 -20.54 9.70
C ALA A 281 5.45 -19.06 9.54
N ALA A 282 4.18 -18.69 9.77
CA ALA A 282 3.72 -17.30 9.77
C ALA A 282 4.40 -16.48 10.88
N LEU A 283 4.48 -17.04 12.10
CA LEU A 283 5.17 -16.42 13.23
C LEU A 283 6.65 -16.22 12.94
N TRP A 284 7.35 -17.26 12.45
CA TRP A 284 8.78 -17.18 12.15
C TRP A 284 9.07 -16.18 11.04
N SER A 285 8.27 -16.14 9.98
CA SER A 285 8.39 -15.16 8.92
C SER A 285 8.20 -13.73 9.43
N SER A 286 7.23 -13.51 10.34
CA SER A 286 6.99 -12.21 10.96
C SER A 286 8.13 -11.80 11.91
N ILE A 287 8.71 -12.74 12.66
CA ILE A 287 9.90 -12.51 13.49
C ILE A 287 11.10 -12.15 12.60
N ASN A 288 11.26 -12.84 11.47
CA ASN A 288 12.35 -12.53 10.53
C ASN A 288 12.28 -11.10 9.99
N ASP A 289 11.09 -10.56 9.75
CA ASP A 289 10.94 -9.14 9.40
C ASP A 289 11.39 -8.22 10.56
N LEU A 290 11.12 -8.59 11.81
CA LEU A 290 11.58 -7.81 12.97
C LEU A 290 13.10 -7.80 13.12
N THR A 291 13.79 -8.89 12.76
CA THR A 291 15.27 -8.92 12.81
C THR A 291 15.89 -7.96 11.81
N ARG A 292 15.16 -7.62 10.74
CA ARG A 292 15.57 -6.64 9.73
C ARG A 292 15.30 -5.20 10.13
N LEU A 293 14.61 -4.99 11.24
CA LEU A 293 14.23 -3.68 11.74
C LEU A 293 14.50 -3.58 13.26
N PRO A 294 15.76 -3.58 13.70
CA PRO A 294 16.13 -3.60 15.12
C PRO A 294 15.55 -2.43 15.93
N LEU A 295 15.19 -1.33 15.27
CA LEU A 295 14.55 -0.18 15.90
C LEU A 295 13.19 -0.53 16.52
N TYR A 296 12.37 -1.37 15.83
CA TYR A 296 11.05 -1.72 16.30
C TYR A 296 11.07 -2.50 17.63
N PRO A 297 11.75 -3.63 17.78
CA PRO A 297 11.77 -4.35 19.04
C PRO A 297 12.38 -3.54 20.18
N VAL A 298 13.40 -2.71 19.93
CA VAL A 298 14.01 -1.86 20.97
C VAL A 298 13.03 -0.80 21.47
N ILE A 299 12.33 -0.12 20.58
CA ILE A 299 11.28 0.83 20.98
C ILE A 299 10.14 0.07 21.68
N GLY A 300 9.81 -1.16 21.26
CA GLY A 300 8.86 -2.02 21.96
C GLY A 300 9.22 -2.25 23.42
N ILE A 301 10.50 -2.50 23.71
CA ILE A 301 11.01 -2.62 25.10
C ILE A 301 10.82 -1.27 25.84
N ILE A 302 11.12 -0.15 25.22
CA ILE A 302 10.90 1.18 25.83
C ILE A 302 9.42 1.40 26.12
N VAL A 303 8.54 1.06 25.17
CA VAL A 303 7.09 1.16 25.37
C VAL A 303 6.64 0.28 26.52
N LEU A 304 7.12 -0.95 26.61
CA LEU A 304 6.81 -1.89 27.69
C LEU A 304 7.23 -1.33 29.06
N LEU A 305 8.43 -0.76 29.15
CA LEU A 305 8.98 -0.24 30.42
C LEU A 305 8.36 1.09 30.84
N VAL A 306 8.09 2.01 29.89
CA VAL A 306 7.63 3.38 30.18
C VAL A 306 6.09 3.48 30.14
N SER A 307 5.45 2.68 29.32
CA SER A 307 4.00 2.76 29.05
C SER A 307 3.43 1.39 28.69
N PRO A 308 3.46 0.40 29.61
CA PRO A 308 3.08 -1.00 29.32
C PRO A 308 1.67 -1.11 28.71
N ARG A 309 0.78 -0.21 29.08
CA ARG A 309 -0.59 -0.15 28.55
C ARG A 309 -0.67 0.05 27.05
N ARG A 310 0.34 0.67 26.43
CA ARG A 310 0.41 0.89 24.97
C ARG A 310 1.07 -0.26 24.22
N PHE A 311 1.67 -1.19 24.94
CA PHE A 311 2.50 -2.23 24.33
C PHE A 311 1.68 -3.13 23.39
N LEU A 312 0.45 -3.49 23.77
CA LEU A 312 -0.38 -4.32 22.89
C LEU A 312 -0.78 -3.56 21.61
N ALA A 313 -1.14 -2.27 21.70
CA ALA A 313 -1.40 -1.44 20.54
C ALA A 313 -0.14 -1.33 19.65
N TYR A 314 1.02 -1.20 20.28
CA TYR A 314 2.31 -1.21 19.59
C TYR A 314 2.56 -2.52 18.83
N LEU A 315 2.14 -3.66 19.36
CA LEU A 315 2.28 -4.97 18.72
C LEU A 315 1.30 -5.21 17.59
N THR A 316 0.29 -4.36 17.38
CA THR A 316 -0.75 -4.58 16.36
C THR A 316 -0.20 -4.88 14.98
N PRO A 317 0.79 -4.17 14.40
CA PRO A 317 1.32 -4.51 13.08
C PRO A 317 1.95 -5.90 13.02
N PHE A 318 2.60 -6.32 14.08
CA PHE A 318 3.18 -7.65 14.19
C PHE A 318 2.08 -8.74 14.22
N ILE A 319 1.04 -8.52 15.02
CA ILE A 319 -0.11 -9.42 15.10
C ILE A 319 -0.80 -9.52 13.74
N VAL A 320 -1.05 -8.39 13.06
CA VAL A 320 -1.63 -8.36 11.71
C VAL A 320 -0.76 -9.14 10.72
N SER A 321 0.56 -8.95 10.75
CA SER A 321 1.50 -9.68 9.90
C SER A 321 1.36 -11.21 10.05
N ILE A 322 1.21 -11.70 11.28
CA ILE A 322 0.99 -13.13 11.56
C ILE A 322 -0.35 -13.57 10.97
N PHE A 323 -1.43 -12.82 11.22
CA PHE A 323 -2.77 -13.20 10.74
C PHE A 323 -2.84 -13.22 9.21
N VAL A 324 -2.33 -12.19 8.53
CA VAL A 324 -2.32 -12.12 7.06
C VAL A 324 -1.62 -13.35 6.47
N ARG A 325 -0.45 -13.71 7.00
CA ARG A 325 0.32 -14.87 6.54
C ARG A 325 -0.33 -16.20 6.90
N LEU A 326 -0.96 -16.29 8.07
CA LEU A 326 -1.67 -17.48 8.51
C LEU A 326 -2.81 -17.86 7.56
N PHE A 327 -3.49 -16.86 7.01
CA PHE A 327 -4.54 -17.04 5.99
C PHE A 327 -3.97 -17.25 4.58
N GLY A 328 -2.66 -17.38 4.42
CA GLY A 328 -2.02 -17.60 3.12
C GLY A 328 -1.96 -16.35 2.23
N PHE A 329 -2.30 -15.18 2.78
CA PHE A 329 -2.15 -13.92 2.06
C PHE A 329 -0.70 -13.46 2.11
N ALA A 330 -0.27 -12.90 1.01
CA ALA A 330 1.03 -12.30 0.94
C ALA A 330 1.04 -10.96 1.70
N TYR A 331 2.13 -10.67 2.40
CA TYR A 331 2.34 -9.42 3.12
C TYR A 331 3.65 -8.79 2.64
N PRO A 332 3.59 -7.70 1.83
CA PRO A 332 4.78 -7.12 1.23
C PRO A 332 5.80 -6.74 2.28
N GLN A 333 7.04 -7.12 2.05
CA GLN A 333 8.12 -6.77 2.97
C GLN A 333 8.31 -5.26 3.08
N SER A 334 8.22 -4.53 1.96
CA SER A 334 8.28 -3.07 1.94
C SER A 334 7.22 -2.43 2.83
N PHE A 335 5.98 -2.93 2.76
CA PHE A 335 4.89 -2.47 3.61
C PHE A 335 5.13 -2.83 5.08
N ALA A 336 5.53 -4.08 5.37
CA ALA A 336 5.82 -4.55 6.72
C ALA A 336 6.91 -3.70 7.40
N LEU A 337 8.04 -3.50 6.73
CA LEU A 337 9.16 -2.71 7.25
C LEU A 337 8.76 -1.24 7.48
N THR A 338 7.98 -0.67 6.56
CA THR A 338 7.57 0.73 6.68
C THR A 338 6.55 0.92 7.80
N ILE A 339 5.54 0.05 7.95
CA ILE A 339 4.56 0.18 9.03
C ILE A 339 5.19 -0.07 10.40
N TYR A 340 6.11 -1.02 10.53
CA TYR A 340 6.87 -1.21 11.77
C TYR A 340 7.66 0.04 12.13
N SER A 341 8.31 0.67 11.16
CA SER A 341 9.08 1.89 11.38
C SER A 341 8.18 3.07 11.78
N VAL A 342 7.05 3.25 11.11
CA VAL A 342 6.06 4.29 11.42
C VAL A 342 5.52 4.10 12.83
N VAL A 343 5.11 2.88 13.18
CA VAL A 343 4.58 2.56 14.52
C VAL A 343 5.68 2.62 15.59
N ALA A 344 6.93 2.27 15.24
CA ALA A 344 8.05 2.46 16.15
C ALA A 344 8.16 3.92 16.60
N ILE A 345 8.18 4.86 15.66
CA ILE A 345 8.26 6.29 15.97
C ILE A 345 7.00 6.79 16.70
N ALA A 346 5.82 6.49 16.18
CA ALA A 346 4.55 6.92 16.78
C ALA A 346 4.31 6.34 18.18
N GLY A 347 4.88 5.16 18.46
CA GLY A 347 4.80 4.47 19.73
C GLY A 347 5.69 5.03 20.82
N ILE A 348 6.73 5.84 20.51
CA ILE A 348 7.64 6.37 21.53
C ILE A 348 6.83 7.16 22.57
N PRO A 349 6.85 6.77 23.88
CA PRO A 349 6.05 7.45 24.88
C PRO A 349 6.54 8.87 25.11
N ARG A 350 5.62 9.84 25.32
CA ARG A 350 5.97 11.24 25.62
C ARG A 350 6.72 11.40 26.97
N ARG A 351 6.71 10.38 27.83
CA ARG A 351 7.43 10.36 29.10
C ARG A 351 8.79 9.66 29.03
N THR A 352 9.27 9.35 27.82
CA THR A 352 10.56 8.69 27.61
C THR A 352 11.71 9.55 28.15
N PRO A 353 12.54 9.05 29.10
CA PRO A 353 13.68 9.76 29.62
C PRO A 353 14.69 10.15 28.53
N LYS A 354 15.36 11.29 28.70
CA LYS A 354 16.33 11.82 27.72
C LYS A 354 17.46 10.84 27.36
N ILE A 355 17.85 9.99 28.30
CA ILE A 355 18.92 9.00 28.11
C ILE A 355 18.62 8.05 26.96
N TRP A 356 17.35 7.66 26.79
CA TRP A 356 16.95 6.78 25.68
C TRP A 356 17.21 7.38 24.31
N GLY A 357 17.21 8.72 24.19
CA GLY A 357 17.56 9.37 22.94
C GLY A 357 18.97 9.00 22.47
N TRP A 358 19.93 8.91 23.36
CA TRP A 358 21.30 8.51 23.02
C TRP A 358 21.42 7.03 22.63
N ILE A 359 20.63 6.16 23.25
CA ILE A 359 20.59 4.73 22.93
C ILE A 359 19.94 4.50 21.56
N LEU A 360 18.92 5.30 21.21
CA LEU A 360 18.22 5.17 19.93
C LEU A 360 19.05 5.60 18.72
N ILE A 361 20.06 6.47 18.88
CA ILE A 361 20.93 6.91 17.77
C ILE A 361 21.65 5.72 17.11
N PRO A 362 22.51 4.95 17.83
CA PRO A 362 23.21 3.83 17.20
C PRO A 362 22.23 2.78 16.63
N ILE A 363 21.10 2.56 17.29
CA ILE A 363 20.10 1.60 16.82
C ILE A 363 19.44 2.08 15.53
N ALA A 364 19.13 3.37 15.41
CA ALA A 364 18.60 3.95 14.17
C ALA A 364 19.61 3.87 13.01
N LEU A 365 20.90 4.05 13.28
CA LEU A 365 21.97 3.88 12.28
C LEU A 365 22.15 2.41 11.88
N ILE A 366 22.12 1.48 12.83
CA ILE A 366 22.14 0.03 12.54
C ILE A 366 20.90 -0.34 11.74
N ASN A 367 19.73 0.18 12.11
CA ASN A 367 18.48 -0.05 11.38
C ASN A 367 18.58 0.38 9.91
N LEU A 368 19.20 1.53 9.66
CA LEU A 368 19.43 2.02 8.31
C LEU A 368 20.38 1.09 7.53
N ALA A 369 21.50 0.70 8.12
CA ALA A 369 22.47 -0.21 7.50
C ALA A 369 21.84 -1.59 7.17
N VAL A 370 21.07 -2.15 8.10
CA VAL A 370 20.36 -3.41 7.89
C VAL A 370 19.28 -3.25 6.81
N ALA A 371 18.53 -2.15 6.79
CA ALA A 371 17.51 -1.89 5.79
C ALA A 371 18.08 -1.86 4.36
N PHE A 372 19.26 -1.30 4.16
CA PHE A 372 19.95 -1.34 2.86
C PHE A 372 20.43 -2.74 2.47
N SER A 373 20.82 -3.58 3.44
CA SER A 373 21.31 -4.93 3.14
C SER A 373 20.22 -5.96 2.84
N THR A 374 18.98 -5.68 3.23
CA THR A 374 17.89 -6.68 3.24
C THR A 374 16.91 -6.57 2.08
N MET A 375 16.94 -5.52 1.27
CA MET A 375 15.98 -5.30 0.18
C MET A 375 16.19 -6.17 -1.06
N GLN A 376 17.20 -7.00 -1.10
CA GLN A 376 17.59 -7.79 -2.28
C GLN A 376 16.62 -8.95 -2.63
N GLN A 377 15.47 -9.07 -1.99
CA GLN A 377 14.62 -10.26 -2.13
C GLN A 377 13.62 -10.19 -3.30
N SER A 378 13.23 -9.00 -3.75
CA SER A 378 12.32 -8.85 -4.88
C SER A 378 13.03 -8.20 -6.08
N SER A 379 12.70 -8.64 -7.29
CA SER A 379 13.30 -8.08 -8.52
C SER A 379 12.93 -6.59 -8.66
N GLU A 380 11.71 -6.23 -8.29
CA GLU A 380 11.20 -4.86 -8.32
C GLU A 380 11.97 -3.95 -7.35
N LEU A 381 12.18 -4.42 -6.12
CA LEU A 381 12.92 -3.66 -5.11
C LEU A 381 14.41 -3.55 -5.45
N ARG A 382 15.02 -4.56 -6.08
CA ARG A 382 16.40 -4.45 -6.60
C ARG A 382 16.51 -3.38 -7.68
N SER A 383 15.57 -3.35 -8.63
CA SER A 383 15.52 -2.31 -9.65
C SER A 383 15.33 -0.93 -9.02
N TRP A 384 14.57 -0.83 -7.92
CA TRP A 384 14.43 0.40 -7.15
C TRP A 384 15.71 0.82 -6.46
N GLU A 385 16.46 -0.11 -5.84
CA GLU A 385 17.76 0.18 -5.21
C GLU A 385 18.79 0.68 -6.25
N THR A 386 18.86 0.05 -7.42
CA THR A 386 19.75 0.51 -8.50
C THR A 386 19.42 1.95 -8.93
N LEU A 387 18.14 2.29 -8.92
CA LEU A 387 17.68 3.65 -9.21
C LEU A 387 18.10 4.65 -8.12
N LEU A 388 18.01 4.28 -6.83
CA LEU A 388 18.43 5.15 -5.72
C LEU A 388 19.91 5.53 -5.78
N ILE A 389 20.76 4.68 -6.37
CA ILE A 389 22.18 4.99 -6.62
C ILE A 389 22.42 5.67 -7.99
N GLY A 390 21.34 6.12 -8.65
CA GLY A 390 21.41 6.87 -9.91
C GLY A 390 21.64 6.03 -11.17
N GLN A 391 21.52 4.71 -11.08
CA GLN A 391 21.63 3.82 -12.23
C GLN A 391 20.24 3.62 -12.86
N LYS A 392 20.24 3.51 -14.21
CA LYS A 392 18.99 3.19 -14.92
C LYS A 392 18.53 1.78 -14.56
N PRO A 393 17.20 1.55 -14.50
CA PRO A 393 16.63 0.22 -14.46
C PRO A 393 17.19 -0.62 -15.64
N GLY A 394 17.14 -1.94 -15.49
CA GLY A 394 17.77 -2.84 -16.46
C GLY A 394 17.30 -2.65 -17.90
N ILE A 395 18.06 -3.18 -18.85
CA ILE A 395 17.81 -3.12 -20.30
C ILE A 395 16.36 -3.47 -20.68
N SER A 396 15.73 -4.37 -19.94
CA SER A 396 14.33 -4.76 -20.14
C SER A 396 13.34 -3.59 -19.99
N ASP A 397 13.54 -2.71 -19.02
CA ASP A 397 12.64 -1.55 -18.76
C ASP A 397 12.73 -0.49 -19.86
N GLU A 398 13.95 -0.20 -20.32
CA GLU A 398 14.16 0.73 -21.45
C GLU A 398 13.55 0.18 -22.74
N PHE A 399 13.67 -1.12 -22.93
CA PHE A 399 13.13 -1.81 -24.10
C PHE A 399 11.60 -1.81 -24.09
N GLU A 400 10.98 -2.19 -22.98
CA GLU A 400 9.52 -2.09 -22.84
C GLU A 400 8.99 -0.69 -23.11
N TRP A 401 9.72 0.35 -22.67
CA TRP A 401 9.32 1.73 -22.94
C TRP A 401 9.37 2.05 -24.43
N LYS A 402 10.45 1.68 -25.14
CA LYS A 402 10.56 1.91 -26.59
C LYS A 402 9.45 1.20 -27.35
N VAL A 403 9.19 -0.05 -27.02
CA VAL A 403 8.09 -0.84 -27.62
C VAL A 403 6.74 -0.17 -27.35
N ALA A 404 6.46 0.22 -26.11
CA ALA A 404 5.22 0.88 -25.75
C ALA A 404 4.97 2.15 -26.58
N GLN A 405 6.00 2.97 -26.83
CA GLN A 405 5.91 4.19 -27.66
C GLN A 405 5.58 3.88 -29.13
N VAL A 406 6.03 2.75 -29.66
CA VAL A 406 5.68 2.29 -31.00
C VAL A 406 4.25 1.79 -31.05
N LEU A 407 3.88 0.94 -30.10
CA LEU A 407 2.54 0.36 -30.01
C LEU A 407 1.45 1.43 -29.78
N ALA A 408 1.79 2.52 -29.07
CA ALA A 408 0.89 3.65 -28.88
C ALA A 408 0.41 4.34 -30.19
N LYS A 409 1.16 4.19 -31.28
CA LYS A 409 0.86 4.82 -32.59
C LYS A 409 0.04 3.92 -33.52
N VAL A 410 -0.24 2.70 -33.11
CA VAL A 410 -0.99 1.72 -33.90
C VAL A 410 -2.48 2.07 -33.87
N PRO A 411 -3.25 1.81 -34.94
CA PRO A 411 -4.68 2.07 -34.94
C PRO A 411 -5.43 1.39 -33.79
N PRO A 412 -6.56 2.00 -33.32
CA PRO A 412 -7.33 1.49 -32.20
C PRO A 412 -7.74 0.02 -32.36
N ARG A 413 -7.67 -0.74 -31.27
CA ARG A 413 -8.12 -2.16 -31.15
C ARG A 413 -7.52 -3.13 -32.16
N THR A 414 -6.26 -2.88 -32.60
CA THR A 414 -5.57 -3.74 -33.55
C THR A 414 -4.54 -4.68 -32.92
N ILE A 415 -4.27 -4.53 -31.63
CA ILE A 415 -3.31 -5.34 -30.86
C ILE A 415 -4.07 -6.16 -29.83
N LEU A 416 -4.13 -7.49 -29.98
CA LEU A 416 -4.69 -8.38 -28.98
C LEU A 416 -3.71 -8.62 -27.87
N THR A 417 -4.09 -8.38 -26.63
CA THR A 417 -3.30 -8.69 -25.43
C THR A 417 -4.17 -8.79 -24.20
N ASP A 418 -3.68 -9.40 -23.12
CA ASP A 418 -4.35 -9.40 -21.82
C ASP A 418 -3.69 -8.38 -20.91
N ASP A 419 -4.49 -7.50 -20.31
CA ASP A 419 -4.02 -6.44 -19.42
C ASP A 419 -3.49 -6.95 -18.08
N ARG A 420 -3.72 -8.22 -17.75
CA ARG A 420 -3.13 -8.88 -16.58
C ARG A 420 -1.60 -8.91 -16.64
N SER A 421 -1.02 -9.09 -17.81
CA SER A 421 0.43 -9.09 -17.99
C SER A 421 0.92 -7.81 -18.66
N SER A 422 0.14 -7.23 -19.62
CA SER A 422 0.59 -6.10 -20.44
C SER A 422 0.38 -4.71 -19.81
N TYR A 423 -0.12 -4.63 -18.56
CA TYR A 423 -0.40 -3.36 -17.87
C TYR A 423 0.79 -2.37 -17.88
N ARG A 424 2.05 -2.86 -17.77
CA ARG A 424 3.24 -2.00 -17.82
C ARG A 424 3.43 -1.36 -19.20
N ILE A 425 3.21 -2.14 -20.26
CA ILE A 425 3.32 -1.67 -21.65
C ILE A 425 2.19 -0.65 -21.92
N ILE A 426 0.95 -0.93 -21.50
CA ILE A 426 -0.19 -0.02 -21.65
C ILE A 426 0.06 1.30 -20.90
N ALA A 427 0.50 1.24 -19.65
CA ALA A 427 0.81 2.42 -18.85
C ALA A 427 1.92 3.27 -19.47
N ARG A 428 2.97 2.65 -20.02
CA ARG A 428 4.08 3.31 -20.70
C ARG A 428 3.70 3.86 -22.08
N ALA A 429 2.75 3.22 -22.76
CA ALA A 429 2.16 3.74 -24.00
C ALA A 429 1.37 5.03 -23.75
N GLY A 430 0.82 5.20 -22.52
CA GLY A 430 0.01 6.37 -22.15
C GLY A 430 -1.38 6.38 -22.76
N THR A 431 -1.77 5.29 -23.42
CA THR A 431 -3.10 5.04 -24.00
C THR A 431 -3.38 3.54 -24.04
N SER A 432 -4.64 3.15 -23.89
CA SER A 432 -5.14 1.79 -24.09
C SER A 432 -5.82 1.59 -25.44
N GLU A 433 -6.03 2.65 -26.21
CA GLU A 433 -6.79 2.59 -27.49
C GLU A 433 -6.29 1.54 -28.49
N PRO A 434 -4.97 1.38 -28.75
CA PRO A 434 -4.47 0.39 -29.71
C PRO A 434 -4.76 -1.05 -29.31
N PHE A 435 -4.94 -1.31 -28.00
CA PHE A 435 -5.04 -2.63 -27.44
C PHE A 435 -6.51 -3.12 -27.40
N LEU A 436 -6.74 -4.36 -27.80
CA LEU A 436 -7.97 -5.10 -27.62
C LEU A 436 -7.81 -5.98 -26.37
N LEU A 437 -8.56 -5.66 -25.31
CA LEU A 437 -8.35 -6.13 -23.94
C LEU A 437 -9.55 -6.94 -23.43
N PRO A 438 -9.41 -7.76 -22.38
CA PRO A 438 -10.52 -8.59 -21.82
C PRO A 438 -11.81 -7.85 -21.49
N GLY A 439 -11.76 -6.54 -21.23
CA GLY A 439 -12.94 -5.69 -21.03
C GLY A 439 -13.66 -5.27 -22.31
N ASP A 440 -13.12 -5.52 -23.48
CA ASP A 440 -13.71 -5.17 -24.77
C ASP A 440 -14.65 -6.29 -25.26
N THR A 441 -15.76 -5.93 -25.89
CA THR A 441 -16.80 -6.87 -26.35
C THR A 441 -16.28 -7.86 -27.40
N GLU A 442 -15.36 -7.43 -28.24
CA GLU A 442 -14.77 -8.24 -29.31
C GLU A 442 -13.62 -9.14 -28.84
N PHE A 443 -13.16 -9.03 -27.59
CA PHE A 443 -11.97 -9.73 -27.10
C PHE A 443 -12.07 -11.25 -27.25
N LEU A 444 -13.17 -11.86 -26.81
CA LEU A 444 -13.36 -13.31 -26.90
C LEU A 444 -13.48 -13.80 -28.36
N LEU A 445 -14.03 -12.97 -29.23
CA LEU A 445 -14.08 -13.24 -30.66
C LEU A 445 -12.69 -13.19 -31.30
N ALA A 446 -11.89 -12.18 -30.94
CA ALA A 446 -10.52 -12.06 -31.38
C ALA A 446 -9.65 -13.19 -30.83
N LEU A 447 -9.87 -13.65 -29.60
CA LEU A 447 -9.17 -14.78 -29.02
C LEU A 447 -9.45 -16.09 -29.78
N SER A 448 -10.68 -16.25 -30.30
CA SER A 448 -11.08 -17.43 -31.09
C SER A 448 -10.66 -17.37 -32.55
N ALA A 449 -10.71 -16.19 -33.18
CA ALA A 449 -10.42 -15.98 -34.61
C ALA A 449 -9.61 -14.67 -34.83
N PRO A 450 -8.35 -14.57 -34.36
CA PRO A 450 -7.59 -13.33 -34.32
C PRO A 450 -7.38 -12.69 -35.71
N GLN A 451 -7.27 -13.50 -36.78
CA GLN A 451 -7.11 -13.02 -38.15
C GLN A 451 -8.20 -12.06 -38.63
N ARG A 452 -9.41 -12.13 -38.03
CA ARG A 452 -10.54 -11.29 -38.44
C ARG A 452 -10.59 -9.94 -37.71
N TYR A 453 -10.00 -9.88 -36.53
CA TYR A 453 -10.19 -8.76 -35.61
C TYR A 453 -8.93 -7.91 -35.37
N VAL A 454 -7.73 -8.53 -35.43
CA VAL A 454 -6.49 -7.85 -35.05
C VAL A 454 -5.37 -8.04 -36.07
N ASN A 455 -4.43 -7.11 -36.05
CA ASN A 455 -3.24 -7.16 -36.89
C ASN A 455 -2.00 -7.64 -36.11
N TYR A 456 -2.04 -7.54 -34.80
CA TYR A 456 -0.91 -7.91 -33.94
C TYR A 456 -1.40 -8.66 -32.72
N ILE A 457 -0.53 -9.53 -32.17
CA ILE A 457 -0.80 -10.22 -30.90
C ILE A 457 0.44 -10.05 -30.04
N LEU A 458 0.28 -9.43 -28.87
CA LEU A 458 1.32 -9.25 -27.88
C LEU A 458 1.15 -10.30 -26.78
N ILE A 459 2.13 -11.20 -26.66
CA ILE A 459 2.05 -12.40 -25.81
C ILE A 459 3.20 -12.36 -24.80
N PRO A 460 2.92 -12.48 -23.48
CA PRO A 460 3.96 -12.68 -22.49
C PRO A 460 4.53 -14.09 -22.57
N ILE A 461 5.86 -14.24 -22.54
CA ILE A 461 6.54 -15.54 -22.55
C ILE A 461 6.43 -16.24 -21.20
N ASN A 462 6.54 -15.44 -20.11
CA ASN A 462 6.32 -15.90 -18.74
C ASN A 462 5.30 -14.94 -18.11
N PRO A 463 3.99 -15.25 -18.15
CA PRO A 463 2.98 -14.34 -17.64
C PRO A 463 3.21 -14.08 -16.14
N VAL A 464 3.23 -12.81 -15.79
CA VAL A 464 3.42 -12.37 -14.39
C VAL A 464 2.23 -12.80 -13.54
N MET A 465 1.05 -12.89 -14.16
CA MET A 465 -0.21 -13.26 -13.51
C MET A 465 -0.79 -14.55 -14.07
N VAL A 466 -1.28 -15.41 -13.21
CA VAL A 466 -2.02 -16.60 -13.59
C VAL A 466 -3.33 -16.22 -14.30
N GLY A 467 -3.66 -16.91 -15.39
CA GLY A 467 -4.91 -16.73 -16.12
C GLY A 467 -4.88 -15.61 -17.16
N ASP A 468 -3.69 -15.27 -17.68
CA ASP A 468 -3.57 -14.46 -18.90
C ASP A 468 -4.12 -15.26 -20.09
N GLN A 469 -5.29 -14.84 -20.59
CA GLN A 469 -6.04 -15.61 -21.61
C GLN A 469 -5.32 -15.66 -22.97
N VAL A 470 -4.52 -14.62 -23.28
CA VAL A 470 -3.75 -14.56 -24.53
C VAL A 470 -2.54 -15.47 -24.43
N ALA A 471 -1.85 -15.49 -23.28
CA ALA A 471 -0.77 -16.42 -23.02
C ALA A 471 -1.25 -17.88 -22.97
N ASP A 472 -2.35 -18.16 -22.28
CA ASP A 472 -2.95 -19.49 -22.20
C ASP A 472 -3.35 -20.03 -23.58
N ARG A 473 -3.79 -19.15 -24.49
CA ARG A 473 -4.24 -19.54 -25.83
C ARG A 473 -3.11 -19.66 -26.85
N PHE A 474 -2.14 -18.74 -26.83
CA PHE A 474 -1.11 -18.58 -27.88
C PHE A 474 0.32 -18.69 -27.36
N GLY A 475 0.51 -18.99 -26.07
CA GLY A 475 1.84 -19.11 -25.48
C GLY A 475 2.68 -20.20 -26.13
N GLU A 476 2.07 -21.37 -26.36
CA GLU A 476 2.75 -22.54 -26.92
C GLU A 476 2.71 -22.63 -28.47
N ARG A 477 1.65 -22.10 -29.09
CA ARG A 477 1.43 -22.21 -30.54
C ARG A 477 0.97 -20.90 -31.12
N ASP A 478 1.70 -20.41 -32.10
CA ASP A 478 1.32 -19.22 -32.85
C ASP A 478 0.06 -19.51 -33.71
N PRO A 479 -0.90 -18.58 -33.75
CA PRO A 479 -2.11 -18.74 -34.56
C PRO A 479 -1.77 -18.71 -36.04
N ALA A 480 -2.49 -19.49 -36.86
CA ALA A 480 -2.32 -19.54 -38.30
C ALA A 480 -2.47 -18.12 -38.92
N GLY A 481 -1.66 -17.79 -39.92
CA GLY A 481 -1.67 -16.49 -40.58
C GLY A 481 -1.01 -15.35 -39.78
N PHE A 482 -0.28 -15.68 -38.72
CA PHE A 482 0.58 -14.76 -38.00
C PHE A 482 2.03 -15.21 -38.06
N VAL A 483 2.94 -14.25 -38.15
CA VAL A 483 4.38 -14.46 -38.15
C VAL A 483 5.02 -13.72 -37.00
N LEU A 484 6.10 -14.26 -36.46
CA LEU A 484 6.87 -13.59 -35.42
C LEU A 484 7.48 -12.31 -36.02
N GLU A 485 7.10 -11.16 -35.43
CA GLU A 485 7.69 -9.87 -35.77
C GLU A 485 8.90 -9.57 -34.90
N ALA A 486 8.78 -9.79 -33.60
CA ALA A 486 9.86 -9.56 -32.64
C ALA A 486 9.67 -10.39 -31.38
N ALA A 487 10.80 -10.72 -30.73
CA ALA A 487 10.84 -11.29 -29.40
C ALA A 487 11.89 -10.55 -28.56
N TRP A 488 11.55 -10.30 -27.29
CA TRP A 488 12.44 -9.69 -26.32
C TRP A 488 12.20 -10.28 -24.93
N PRO A 489 13.04 -10.01 -23.94
CA PRO A 489 12.90 -10.61 -22.63
C PRO A 489 11.48 -10.46 -22.06
N GLY A 490 10.80 -11.59 -21.86
CA GLY A 490 9.45 -11.67 -21.32
C GLY A 490 8.30 -11.55 -22.34
N TRP A 491 8.56 -11.25 -23.63
CA TRP A 491 7.52 -10.96 -24.61
C TRP A 491 7.80 -11.47 -26.01
N LYS A 492 6.74 -11.80 -26.76
CA LYS A 492 6.75 -11.95 -28.22
C LYS A 492 5.62 -11.13 -28.85
N LEU A 493 5.90 -10.51 -29.99
CA LEU A 493 4.94 -9.81 -30.83
C LEU A 493 4.77 -10.59 -32.11
N LEU A 494 3.54 -11.00 -32.39
CA LEU A 494 3.17 -11.62 -33.64
C LEU A 494 2.46 -10.60 -34.53
N ARG A 495 2.71 -10.65 -35.83
CA ARG A 495 2.10 -9.82 -36.85
C ARG A 495 1.33 -10.69 -37.82
N LYS A 496 0.13 -10.26 -38.19
CA LYS A 496 -0.66 -10.90 -39.26
C LYS A 496 0.07 -10.80 -40.60
N GLU A 497 0.08 -11.87 -41.36
CA GLU A 497 0.63 -11.87 -42.74
C GLU A 497 -0.04 -10.78 -43.56
N GLY A 498 0.78 -9.94 -44.25
CA GLY A 498 0.31 -8.78 -45.01
C GLY A 498 0.03 -7.50 -44.22
N ALA A 499 0.07 -7.51 -42.89
CA ALA A 499 0.04 -6.29 -42.10
C ALA A 499 1.40 -5.55 -42.13
N GLN A 500 1.39 -4.24 -41.88
CA GLN A 500 2.61 -3.42 -41.89
C GLN A 500 3.53 -3.80 -40.71
N PRO A 501 4.84 -3.99 -40.91
CA PRO A 501 5.78 -4.21 -39.82
C PRO A 501 5.87 -2.95 -38.93
N LEU A 502 5.86 -3.14 -37.61
CA LEU A 502 5.93 -2.05 -36.61
C LEU A 502 7.36 -1.85 -36.11
N LEU A 503 8.06 -2.94 -35.87
CA LEU A 503 9.36 -2.92 -35.22
C LEU A 503 10.43 -3.14 -36.28
N THR A 504 11.00 -2.05 -36.80
CA THR A 504 12.17 -2.14 -37.70
C THR A 504 13.42 -2.49 -36.88
N GLN A 505 14.38 -3.18 -37.51
CA GLN A 505 15.65 -3.59 -36.87
C GLN A 505 16.39 -2.44 -36.18
N THR A 506 16.15 -1.20 -36.62
CA THR A 506 16.74 0.03 -36.06
C THR A 506 16.35 0.31 -34.60
N ILE A 507 15.23 -0.23 -34.10
CA ILE A 507 14.79 -0.03 -32.71
C ILE A 507 15.55 -0.94 -31.75
N PHE A 508 16.02 -2.07 -32.23
CA PHE A 508 16.61 -3.11 -31.40
C PHE A 508 18.10 -2.99 -31.20
N GLY A 509 18.84 -2.22 -32.05
CA GLY A 509 20.29 -2.14 -31.94
C GLY A 509 20.99 -3.52 -32.05
N LEU A 510 20.32 -4.52 -32.62
CA LEU A 510 20.89 -5.81 -32.90
C LEU A 510 21.62 -5.72 -34.25
N PRO A 511 22.89 -6.22 -34.32
CA PRO A 511 23.65 -6.24 -35.55
C PRO A 511 23.00 -7.08 -36.62
#